data_33aa29d936102526c852359a4d3a4310
#
_entry.id   33aa29d936102526c852359a4d3a4310
#
_cell.length_a   1.000
_cell.length_b   1.000
_cell.length_c   1.000
_cell.angle_alpha   90.00
_cell.angle_beta   90.00
_cell.angle_gamma   90.00
#
_symmetry.space_group_name_H-M   'P 1'
#
loop_
_entity.id
_entity.type
_entity.pdbx_description
1 polymer ?
#
loop_
_entity_poly.entity_id
_entity_poly.type
_entity_poly.pdbx_seq_one_letter_code
_entity_poly.pdbx_strand_id
1 'polypeptide(L)'
;MVKKINLNSLYGALLNPGCRFFDMRIGQSITLSGRTITKHMAAKTNEIITGEYDHQGTGIVYGDTDSVYFSAYPMVKQEVEAGKMTWTKESCVELYDKIADEVNKSFPRFMYEAFHAPENKGKII
;
A
#
# COMPACT_ATOMS: atom_id res chain seq x y z
N MET A 1 21.67 10.52 4.61
CA MET A 1 20.86 11.75 4.46
C MET A 1 21.04 12.44 3.11
N VAL A 2 22.27 12.61 2.62
CA VAL A 2 22.55 13.28 1.33
C VAL A 2 21.88 12.58 0.14
N LYS A 3 21.92 11.25 0.07
CA LYS A 3 21.30 10.48 -1.01
C LYS A 3 19.78 10.69 -1.06
N LYS A 4 19.11 10.76 0.08
CA LYS A 4 17.67 11.01 0.16
C LYS A 4 17.32 12.38 -0.42
N ILE A 5 18.07 13.41 -0.05
CA ILE A 5 17.88 14.78 -0.54
C ILE A 5 18.08 14.82 -2.06
N ASN A 6 19.13 14.19 -2.56
CA ASN A 6 19.42 14.15 -4.01
C ASN A 6 18.30 13.45 -4.80
N LEU A 7 17.79 12.32 -4.30
CA LEU A 7 16.70 11.59 -4.94
C LEU A 7 15.40 12.40 -4.97
N ASN A 8 15.05 13.05 -3.86
CA ASN A 8 13.88 13.92 -3.79
C ASN A 8 14.03 15.14 -4.69
N SER A 9 15.23 15.70 -4.77
CA SER A 9 15.52 16.84 -5.65
C SER A 9 15.42 16.46 -7.12
N LEU A 10 15.82 15.25 -7.50
CA LEU A 10 15.68 14.74 -8.86
C LEU A 10 14.19 14.68 -9.27
N TYR A 11 13.34 14.14 -8.41
CA TYR A 11 11.91 14.11 -8.66
C TYR A 11 11.34 15.53 -8.81
N GLY A 12 11.71 16.45 -7.92
CA GLY A 12 11.29 17.84 -7.98
C GLY A 12 11.77 18.54 -9.26
N ALA A 13 12.99 18.23 -9.72
CA ALA A 13 13.55 18.81 -10.95
C ALA A 13 12.76 18.39 -12.20
N LEU A 14 12.20 17.19 -12.23
CA LEU A 14 11.36 16.73 -13.33
C LEU A 14 10.06 17.53 -13.47
N LEU A 15 9.59 18.12 -12.38
CA LEU A 15 8.35 18.90 -12.34
C LEU A 15 8.56 20.41 -12.43
N ASN A 16 9.80 20.88 -12.43
CA ASN A 16 10.13 22.30 -12.48
C ASN A 16 10.44 22.74 -13.91
N PRO A 17 9.62 23.63 -14.51
CA PRO A 17 9.82 24.12 -15.88
C PRO A 17 11.19 24.79 -16.11
N GLY A 18 11.80 25.32 -15.06
CA GLY A 18 13.12 25.94 -15.15
C GLY A 18 14.29 24.96 -15.20
N CYS A 19 14.07 23.68 -14.97
CA CYS A 19 15.12 22.68 -14.99
C CYS A 19 15.32 22.09 -16.37
N ARG A 20 16.58 21.72 -16.68
CA ARG A 20 16.96 21.15 -17.97
C ARG A 20 16.25 19.83 -18.29
N PHE A 21 15.98 19.01 -17.28
CA PHE A 21 15.37 17.68 -17.44
C PHE A 21 13.86 17.70 -17.17
N PHE A 22 13.24 18.87 -17.24
CA PHE A 22 11.80 19.00 -17.04
C PHE A 22 11.02 18.12 -18.01
N ASP A 23 10.19 17.23 -17.46
CA ASP A 23 9.19 16.48 -18.22
C ASP A 23 8.00 16.16 -17.31
N MET A 24 6.92 16.89 -17.50
CA MET A 24 5.69 16.74 -16.73
C MET A 24 5.12 15.32 -16.86
N ARG A 25 5.27 14.68 -18.01
CA ARG A 25 4.73 13.33 -18.25
C ARG A 25 5.43 12.28 -17.38
N ILE A 26 6.76 12.40 -17.22
CA ILE A 26 7.54 11.50 -16.36
C ILE A 26 7.11 11.70 -14.91
N GLY A 27 7.01 12.93 -14.44
CA GLY A 27 6.57 13.23 -13.08
C GLY A 27 5.16 12.72 -12.79
N GLN A 28 4.23 12.93 -13.70
CA GLN A 28 2.88 12.41 -13.59
C GLN A 28 2.84 10.88 -13.59
N SER A 29 3.66 10.22 -14.41
CA SER A 29 3.74 8.76 -14.46
C SER A 29 4.17 8.19 -13.12
N ILE A 30 5.17 8.79 -12.46
CA ILE A 30 5.64 8.36 -11.14
C ILE A 30 4.50 8.48 -10.12
N THR A 31 3.81 9.60 -10.08
CA THR A 31 2.71 9.86 -9.14
C THR A 31 1.53 8.92 -9.38
N LEU A 32 1.13 8.71 -10.62
CA LEU A 32 0.00 7.84 -10.98
C LEU A 32 0.31 6.37 -10.71
N SER A 33 1.56 5.93 -10.94
CA SER A 33 2.00 4.57 -10.61
C SER A 33 1.93 4.34 -9.10
N GLY A 34 2.44 5.28 -8.30
CA GLY A 34 2.35 5.22 -6.85
C GLY A 34 0.90 5.17 -6.37
N ARG A 35 0.02 5.99 -6.95
CA ARG A 35 -1.41 5.98 -6.64
C ARG A 35 -2.06 4.62 -6.94
N THR A 36 -1.72 4.01 -8.05
CA THR A 36 -2.25 2.68 -8.43
C THR A 36 -1.81 1.61 -7.44
N ILE A 37 -0.54 1.63 -7.03
CA ILE A 37 0.01 0.71 -6.03
C ILE A 37 -0.70 0.89 -4.68
N THR A 38 -0.90 2.13 -4.25
CA THR A 38 -1.58 2.43 -2.98
C THR A 38 -3.03 1.95 -3.00
N LYS A 39 -3.74 2.15 -4.10
CA LYS A 39 -5.11 1.65 -4.28
C LYS A 39 -5.17 0.12 -4.21
N HIS A 40 -4.23 -0.56 -4.87
CA HIS A 40 -4.15 -2.01 -4.80
C HIS A 40 -3.89 -2.48 -3.36
N MET A 41 -2.96 -1.85 -2.67
CA MET A 41 -2.65 -2.17 -1.27
C MET A 41 -3.89 -2.03 -0.38
N ALA A 42 -4.61 -0.92 -0.51
CA ALA A 42 -5.85 -0.69 0.24
C ALA A 42 -6.91 -1.74 -0.11
N ALA A 43 -7.15 -1.98 -1.39
CA ALA A 43 -8.13 -2.96 -1.87
C ALA A 43 -7.81 -4.38 -1.40
N LYS A 44 -6.54 -4.79 -1.47
CA LYS A 44 -6.10 -6.11 -1.02
C LYS A 44 -6.23 -6.26 0.49
N THR A 45 -5.89 -5.23 1.25
CA THR A 45 -6.07 -5.20 2.70
C THR A 45 -7.55 -5.35 3.06
N ASN A 46 -8.44 -4.62 2.38
CA ASN A 46 -9.87 -4.74 2.59
C ASN A 46 -10.39 -6.13 2.21
N GLU A 47 -9.90 -6.72 1.12
CA GLU A 47 -10.24 -8.10 0.74
C GLU A 47 -9.88 -9.10 1.84
N ILE A 48 -8.73 -8.96 2.46
CA ILE A 48 -8.30 -9.83 3.56
C ILE A 48 -9.20 -9.63 4.79
N ILE A 49 -9.61 -8.41 5.09
CA ILE A 49 -10.40 -8.07 6.28
C ILE A 49 -11.88 -8.43 6.09
N THR A 50 -12.49 -8.02 4.97
CA THR A 50 -13.94 -8.12 4.75
C THR A 50 -14.32 -9.09 3.63
N GLY A 51 -13.39 -9.50 2.80
CA GLY A 51 -13.63 -10.37 1.65
C GLY A 51 -13.93 -9.63 0.34
N GLU A 52 -14.02 -8.30 0.36
CA GLU A 52 -14.29 -7.48 -0.82
C GLU A 52 -13.03 -6.75 -1.28
N TYR A 53 -12.71 -6.85 -2.56
CA TYR A 53 -11.59 -6.12 -3.17
C TYR A 53 -12.05 -4.71 -3.52
N ASP A 54 -11.97 -3.81 -2.53
CA ASP A 54 -12.38 -2.40 -2.67
C ASP A 54 -11.44 -1.49 -1.87
N HIS A 55 -10.81 -0.54 -2.56
CA HIS A 55 -9.89 0.41 -1.91
C HIS A 55 -10.60 1.44 -1.00
N GLN A 56 -11.92 1.52 -1.07
CA GLN A 56 -12.75 2.37 -0.20
C GLN A 56 -13.60 1.56 0.79
N GLY A 57 -13.25 0.29 0.99
CA GLY A 57 -14.00 -0.60 1.86
C GLY A 57 -13.95 -0.19 3.34
N THR A 58 -14.85 -0.77 4.12
CA THR A 58 -15.03 -0.44 5.55
C THR A 58 -13.82 -0.78 6.43
N GLY A 59 -12.95 -1.67 5.97
CA GLY A 59 -11.71 -1.99 6.69
C GLY A 59 -10.65 -0.90 6.57
N ILE A 60 -10.77 0.00 5.60
CA ILE A 60 -9.80 1.06 5.36
C ILE A 60 -10.24 2.34 6.10
N VAL A 61 -9.40 2.81 6.99
CA VAL A 61 -9.67 4.01 7.81
C VAL A 61 -9.20 5.27 7.10
N TYR A 62 -7.99 5.23 6.55
CA TYR A 62 -7.37 6.40 5.92
C TYR A 62 -6.25 5.94 4.98
N GLY A 63 -6.05 6.65 3.90
CA GLY A 63 -4.94 6.42 2.97
C GLY A 63 -4.33 7.73 2.52
N ASP A 64 -3.01 7.75 2.40
CA ASP A 64 -2.26 8.88 1.87
C ASP A 64 -1.37 8.36 0.73
N THR A 65 -0.58 9.22 0.13
CA THR A 65 0.20 9.00 -1.09
C THR A 65 0.90 7.64 -1.15
N ASP A 66 1.48 7.18 -0.04
CA ASP A 66 2.29 5.96 0.05
C ASP A 66 1.96 5.09 1.27
N SER A 67 0.89 5.40 1.99
CA SER A 67 0.52 4.66 3.19
C SER A 67 -0.99 4.42 3.27
N VAL A 68 -1.35 3.32 3.91
CA VAL A 68 -2.73 2.94 4.15
C VAL A 68 -2.90 2.59 5.62
N TYR A 69 -3.91 3.18 6.25
CA TYR A 69 -4.31 2.87 7.62
C TYR A 69 -5.57 2.05 7.58
N PHE A 70 -5.57 0.93 8.25
CA PHE A 70 -6.70 0.01 8.25
C PHE A 70 -7.00 -0.54 9.65
N SER A 71 -8.20 -1.05 9.82
CA SER A 71 -8.62 -1.69 11.07
C SER A 71 -8.98 -3.15 10.81
N ALA A 72 -8.35 -4.05 11.52
CA ALA A 72 -8.67 -5.48 11.47
C ALA A 72 -9.82 -5.86 12.40
N TYR A 73 -10.36 -4.93 13.16
CA TYR A 73 -11.43 -5.20 14.11
C TYR A 73 -12.68 -5.85 13.47
N PRO A 74 -13.15 -5.43 12.29
CA PRO A 74 -14.30 -6.10 11.65
C PRO A 74 -14.08 -7.60 11.40
N MET A 75 -12.84 -8.02 11.16
CA MET A 75 -12.47 -9.42 10.93
C MET A 75 -12.66 -10.28 12.19
N VAL A 76 -12.36 -9.73 13.36
CA VAL A 76 -12.40 -10.45 14.64
C VAL A 76 -13.55 -10.04 15.53
N LYS A 77 -14.38 -9.10 15.10
CA LYS A 77 -15.49 -8.57 15.90
C LYS A 77 -16.41 -9.66 16.45
N GLN A 78 -16.81 -10.59 15.62
CA GLN A 78 -17.69 -11.69 16.03
C GLN A 78 -17.00 -12.62 17.04
N GLU A 79 -15.71 -12.89 16.85
CA GLU A 79 -14.93 -13.75 17.76
C GLU A 79 -14.73 -13.07 19.12
N VAL A 80 -14.48 -11.77 19.14
CA VAL A 80 -14.32 -10.99 20.36
C VAL A 80 -15.66 -10.90 21.13
N GLU A 81 -16.76 -10.63 20.44
CA GLU A 81 -18.10 -10.56 21.03
C GLU A 81 -18.57 -11.92 21.56
N ALA A 82 -18.20 -13.01 20.87
CA ALA A 82 -18.50 -14.37 21.32
C ALA A 82 -17.60 -14.86 22.46
N GLY A 83 -16.61 -14.07 22.87
CA GLY A 83 -15.65 -14.44 23.92
C GLY A 83 -14.65 -15.53 23.52
N LYS A 84 -14.57 -15.86 22.24
CA LYS A 84 -13.64 -16.90 21.73
C LYS A 84 -12.21 -16.40 21.58
N MET A 85 -12.02 -15.08 21.46
CA MET A 85 -10.73 -14.45 21.27
C MET A 85 -10.59 -13.23 22.18
N THR A 86 -9.46 -13.12 22.86
CA THR A 86 -9.15 -11.92 23.64
C THR A 86 -8.43 -10.92 22.75
N TRP A 87 -8.98 -9.70 22.67
CA TRP A 87 -8.39 -8.61 21.92
C TRP A 87 -7.27 -7.97 22.75
N THR A 88 -6.07 -8.58 22.70
CA THR A 88 -4.90 -8.06 23.39
C THR A 88 -3.96 -7.37 22.42
N LYS A 89 -3.04 -6.55 22.94
CA LYS A 89 -2.03 -5.88 22.12
C LYS A 89 -1.19 -6.86 21.29
N GLU A 90 -0.80 -7.99 21.89
CA GLU A 90 -0.01 -9.01 21.21
C GLU A 90 -0.79 -9.66 20.07
N SER A 91 -2.05 -10.03 20.31
CA SER A 91 -2.93 -10.58 19.26
C SER A 91 -3.15 -9.60 18.12
N CYS A 92 -3.31 -8.31 18.42
CA CYS A 92 -3.41 -7.26 17.40
C CYS A 92 -2.17 -7.21 16.52
N VAL A 93 -0.98 -7.16 17.13
CA VAL A 93 0.29 -7.08 16.39
C VAL A 93 0.46 -8.29 15.48
N GLU A 94 0.20 -9.50 15.95
CA GLU A 94 0.28 -10.72 15.14
C GLU A 94 -0.68 -10.68 13.97
N LEU A 95 -1.93 -10.24 14.20
CA LEU A 95 -2.94 -10.15 13.15
C LEU A 95 -2.55 -9.14 12.08
N TYR A 96 -2.07 -7.95 12.48
CA TYR A 96 -1.62 -6.93 11.54
C TYR A 96 -0.39 -7.38 10.75
N ASP A 97 0.55 -8.08 11.38
CA ASP A 97 1.71 -8.65 10.70
C ASP A 97 1.31 -9.69 9.65
N LYS A 98 0.37 -10.57 9.96
CA LYS A 98 -0.18 -11.53 9.00
C LYS A 98 -0.83 -10.85 7.81
N ILE A 99 -1.64 -9.83 8.05
CA ILE A 99 -2.30 -9.06 7.00
C ILE A 99 -1.25 -8.38 6.10
N ALA A 100 -0.24 -7.76 6.70
CA ALA A 100 0.84 -7.12 5.97
C ALA A 100 1.61 -8.11 5.09
N ASP A 101 1.92 -9.30 5.59
CA ASP A 101 2.60 -10.35 4.84
C ASP A 101 1.76 -10.82 3.64
N GLU A 102 0.46 -11.02 3.83
CA GLU A 102 -0.45 -11.39 2.73
C GLU A 102 -0.53 -10.32 1.65
N VAL A 103 -0.59 -9.05 2.04
CA VAL A 103 -0.56 -7.92 1.10
C VAL A 103 0.77 -7.90 0.35
N ASN A 104 1.90 -8.06 1.04
CA ASN A 104 3.22 -8.08 0.42
C ASN A 104 3.40 -9.22 -0.57
N LYS A 105 2.85 -10.39 -0.29
CA LYS A 105 2.88 -11.54 -1.21
C LYS A 105 2.10 -11.29 -2.51
N SER A 106 1.11 -10.40 -2.48
CA SER A 106 0.34 -10.05 -3.68
C SER A 106 1.06 -9.09 -4.62
N PHE A 107 2.05 -8.33 -4.14
CA PHE A 107 2.73 -7.31 -4.94
C PHE A 107 3.47 -7.85 -6.16
N PRO A 108 4.28 -8.93 -6.09
CA PRO A 108 4.99 -9.43 -7.27
C PRO A 108 4.05 -9.72 -8.45
N ARG A 109 2.93 -10.39 -8.19
CA ARG A 109 1.92 -10.68 -9.20
C ARG A 109 1.24 -9.42 -9.71
N PHE A 110 0.86 -8.52 -8.81
CA PHE A 110 0.26 -7.24 -9.17
C PHE A 110 1.17 -6.40 -10.05
N MET A 111 2.46 -6.31 -9.71
CA MET A 111 3.44 -5.56 -10.51
C MET A 111 3.62 -6.18 -11.89
N TYR A 112 3.57 -7.50 -11.99
CA TYR A 112 3.63 -8.17 -13.28
C TYR A 112 2.39 -7.86 -14.14
N GLU A 113 1.20 -7.97 -13.58
CA GLU A 113 -0.06 -7.74 -14.30
C GLU A 113 -0.28 -6.27 -14.68
N ALA A 114 0.02 -5.36 -13.77
CA ALA A 114 -0.24 -3.92 -13.96
C ALA A 114 0.87 -3.18 -14.70
N PHE A 115 2.12 -3.52 -14.44
CA PHE A 115 3.29 -2.79 -14.95
C PHE A 115 4.24 -3.66 -15.78
N HIS A 116 3.91 -4.92 -16.00
CA HIS A 116 4.75 -5.88 -16.74
C HIS A 116 6.15 -6.08 -16.14
N ALA A 117 6.31 -5.81 -14.84
CA ALA A 117 7.57 -6.01 -14.14
C ALA A 117 7.80 -7.52 -13.90
N PRO A 118 9.04 -8.04 -14.06
CA PRO A 118 9.33 -9.44 -13.74
C PRO A 118 8.99 -9.76 -12.27
N GLU A 119 8.47 -10.95 -12.00
CA GLU A 119 8.06 -11.36 -10.65
C GLU A 119 9.17 -11.23 -9.61
N ASN A 120 10.42 -11.50 -10.01
CA ASN A 120 11.59 -11.39 -9.12
C ASN A 120 11.95 -9.94 -8.76
N LYS A 121 11.37 -8.95 -9.44
CA LYS A 121 11.59 -7.51 -9.20
C LYS A 121 10.37 -6.80 -8.65
N GLY A 122 9.27 -7.52 -8.42
CA GLY A 122 8.02 -6.94 -7.93
C GLY A 122 7.96 -6.73 -6.42
N LYS A 123 9.02 -6.98 -5.68
CA LYS A 123 9.06 -6.78 -4.24
C LYS A 123 9.19 -5.29 -3.93
N ILE A 124 8.20 -4.73 -3.24
CA ILE A 124 8.14 -3.29 -2.91
C ILE A 124 8.52 -3.04 -1.45
N ILE A 125 8.15 -3.94 -0.55
CA ILE A 125 8.34 -3.78 0.90
C ILE A 125 8.99 -5.02 1.48
#